data_de108d81ab49ddd815a22ec060b0e48a
#
_entry.id   de108d81ab49ddd815a22ec060b0e48a
#
_cell.length_a   1.000
_cell.length_b   1.000
_cell.length_c   1.000
_cell.angle_alpha   90.00
_cell.angle_beta   90.00
_cell.angle_gamma   90.00
#
_symmetry.space_group_name_H-M   'P 1'
#
loop_
_entity.id
_entity.type
_entity.pdbx_description
1 polymer ?
#
loop_
_entity_poly.entity_id
_entity_poly.type
_entity_poly.pdbx_seq_one_letter_code
_entity_poly.pdbx_strand_id
1 'polypeptide(L)'
;MRNRVASRTAATGEVLAGLSVRALTKRFGSRTALDTVSFELGPGQLVAIIGPNGAGKTTLLSILAGVLEPTDGHVTRSPNRPLGWVPQQPALYSKLSVAENLRFFARLERLADPEQAVERMLVETGLEDRAGEQVARLSGGNRQRVNIAIGLLAEPSVLLLDEPSASLDPRQRERLWEFAGGLTDRGTTVLYSTHNVSEAERHGDRVLVLADGELLFSGSTAALERTVADGDDGDPARDFEAAFVSFLRQRGH
;
A
#
# COMPACT_ATOMS: atom_id res chain seq x y z
N MET A 1 15.87 -20.50 -3.86
CA MET A 1 15.25 -21.43 -2.89
C MET A 1 15.08 -20.68 -1.59
N ARG A 2 13.93 -20.07 -1.36
CA ARG A 2 13.63 -19.35 -0.09
C ARG A 2 12.86 -20.31 0.82
N ASN A 3 13.37 -20.51 2.01
CA ASN A 3 12.84 -21.43 3.02
C ASN A 3 11.55 -20.85 3.63
N ARG A 4 10.47 -21.61 3.54
CA ARG A 4 9.17 -21.29 4.15
C ARG A 4 9.29 -21.33 5.68
N VAL A 5 9.02 -20.21 6.32
CA VAL A 5 8.69 -20.18 7.75
C VAL A 5 7.22 -20.58 7.89
N ALA A 6 6.99 -21.70 8.55
CA ALA A 6 5.68 -22.28 8.79
C ALA A 6 4.81 -21.34 9.67
N SER A 7 3.55 -21.15 9.26
CA SER A 7 2.52 -20.45 10.01
C SER A 7 2.27 -21.13 11.37
N ARG A 8 2.54 -20.43 12.46
CA ARG A 8 2.05 -20.78 13.79
C ARG A 8 0.74 -20.05 14.03
N THR A 9 -0.35 -20.79 13.95
CA THR A 9 -1.68 -20.34 14.40
C THR A 9 -1.63 -20.19 15.93
N ALA A 10 -1.72 -18.97 16.43
CA ALA A 10 -1.91 -18.71 17.85
C ALA A 10 -3.36 -18.19 18.04
N ALA A 11 -4.19 -19.00 18.69
CA ALA A 11 -5.46 -18.59 19.25
C ALA A 11 -5.17 -17.78 20.51
N THR A 12 -5.30 -16.47 20.39
CA THR A 12 -5.62 -15.46 21.43
C THR A 12 -5.34 -14.09 20.85
N GLY A 13 -6.30 -13.21 20.83
CA GLY A 13 -6.47 -11.85 20.33
C GLY A 13 -5.33 -10.83 20.27
N GLU A 14 -4.07 -11.21 20.16
CA GLU A 14 -2.96 -10.32 19.86
C GLU A 14 -2.63 -10.42 18.36
N VAL A 15 -2.93 -9.36 17.62
CA VAL A 15 -2.42 -9.17 16.24
C VAL A 15 -0.91 -8.94 16.35
N LEU A 16 -0.13 -10.05 16.28
CA LEU A 16 1.32 -10.00 16.25
C LEU A 16 1.77 -9.26 14.98
N ALA A 17 2.10 -7.97 15.11
CA ALA A 17 2.76 -7.12 14.12
C ALA A 17 2.05 -6.94 12.77
N GLY A 18 0.73 -7.07 12.70
CA GLY A 18 -0.06 -6.92 11.47
C GLY A 18 -1.22 -5.94 11.61
N LEU A 19 -2.04 -5.90 10.59
CA LEU A 19 -3.28 -5.13 10.51
C LEU A 19 -4.42 -6.10 10.20
N SER A 20 -5.53 -6.01 10.93
CA SER A 20 -6.74 -6.81 10.70
C SER A 20 -7.92 -5.89 10.39
N VAL A 21 -8.66 -6.22 9.36
CA VAL A 21 -9.87 -5.53 8.89
C VAL A 21 -11.04 -6.50 9.04
N ARG A 22 -12.14 -6.07 9.69
CA ARG A 22 -13.30 -6.91 9.95
C ARG A 22 -14.58 -6.20 9.54
N ALA A 23 -15.30 -6.79 8.58
CA ALA A 23 -16.61 -6.35 8.09
C ALA A 23 -16.69 -4.85 7.77
N LEU A 24 -15.61 -4.30 7.18
CA LEU A 24 -15.48 -2.87 6.96
C LEU A 24 -16.46 -2.39 5.90
N THR A 25 -17.32 -1.44 6.27
CA THR A 25 -18.31 -0.84 5.39
C THR A 25 -18.16 0.67 5.39
N LYS A 26 -18.25 1.29 4.21
CA LYS A 26 -18.28 2.74 4.05
C LYS A 26 -19.37 3.19 3.09
N ARG A 27 -20.23 4.06 3.58
CA ARG A 27 -21.31 4.69 2.79
C ARG A 27 -21.11 6.20 2.75
N PHE A 28 -21.37 6.79 1.58
CA PHE A 28 -21.45 8.22 1.34
C PHE A 28 -22.86 8.53 0.85
N GLY A 29 -23.75 8.94 1.74
CA GLY A 29 -25.18 9.05 1.44
C GLY A 29 -25.76 7.70 1.00
N SER A 30 -26.33 7.62 -0.20
CA SER A 30 -26.86 6.38 -0.77
C SER A 30 -25.83 5.49 -1.45
N ARG A 31 -24.59 5.97 -1.69
CA ARG A 31 -23.54 5.21 -2.35
C ARG A 31 -22.75 4.40 -1.33
N THR A 32 -22.70 3.09 -1.51
CA THR A 32 -21.77 2.21 -0.79
C THR A 32 -20.44 2.20 -1.52
N ALA A 33 -19.36 2.61 -0.85
CA ALA A 33 -18.02 2.64 -1.38
C ALA A 33 -17.18 1.44 -0.93
N LEU A 34 -17.52 0.84 0.22
CA LEU A 34 -17.00 -0.44 0.70
C LEU A 34 -18.13 -1.20 1.34
N ASP A 35 -18.21 -2.51 1.08
CA ASP A 35 -19.22 -3.40 1.63
C ASP A 35 -18.58 -4.63 2.27
N THR A 36 -18.64 -4.68 3.59
CA THR A 36 -18.28 -5.83 4.44
C THR A 36 -16.87 -6.42 4.18
N VAL A 37 -15.90 -5.55 3.83
CA VAL A 37 -14.52 -5.95 3.49
C VAL A 37 -13.81 -6.51 4.72
N SER A 38 -13.20 -7.70 4.59
CA SER A 38 -12.45 -8.36 5.67
C SER A 38 -11.17 -9.00 5.15
N PHE A 39 -10.03 -8.70 5.79
CA PHE A 39 -8.74 -9.33 5.51
C PHE A 39 -7.74 -9.09 6.66
N GLU A 40 -6.62 -9.80 6.61
CA GLU A 40 -5.50 -9.62 7.54
C GLU A 40 -4.20 -9.45 6.78
N LEU A 41 -3.31 -8.61 7.29
CA LEU A 41 -1.95 -8.43 6.79
C LEU A 41 -0.96 -9.02 7.80
N GLY A 42 -0.07 -9.88 7.32
CA GLY A 42 1.07 -10.36 8.08
C GLY A 42 2.26 -9.39 8.01
N PRO A 43 3.27 -9.56 8.89
CA PRO A 43 4.48 -8.75 8.86
C PRO A 43 5.34 -9.04 7.61
N GLY A 44 6.01 -7.99 7.09
CA GLY A 44 6.98 -8.12 6.01
C GLY A 44 6.41 -8.59 4.68
N GLN A 45 5.14 -8.27 4.37
CA GLN A 45 4.50 -8.61 3.11
C GLN A 45 4.38 -7.38 2.21
N LEU A 46 4.58 -7.56 0.92
CA LEU A 46 4.22 -6.59 -0.12
C LEU A 46 2.87 -6.99 -0.72
N VAL A 47 1.80 -6.26 -0.36
CA VAL A 47 0.42 -6.61 -0.71
C VAL A 47 -0.15 -5.57 -1.66
N ALA A 48 -0.65 -6.01 -2.81
CA ALA A 48 -1.31 -5.17 -3.79
C ALA A 48 -2.83 -5.16 -3.61
N ILE A 49 -3.45 -3.99 -3.64
CA ILE A 49 -4.89 -3.84 -3.85
C ILE A 49 -5.10 -3.50 -5.32
N ILE A 50 -5.71 -4.41 -6.07
CA ILE A 50 -6.02 -4.23 -7.50
C ILE A 50 -7.53 -4.16 -7.70
N GLY A 51 -7.93 -3.46 -8.75
CA GLY A 51 -9.34 -3.32 -9.10
C GLY A 51 -9.59 -2.09 -9.98
N PRO A 52 -10.75 -2.01 -10.63
CA PRO A 52 -11.09 -0.89 -11.50
C PRO A 52 -11.14 0.45 -10.76
N ASN A 53 -11.19 1.55 -11.53
CA ASN A 53 -11.41 2.86 -10.95
C ASN A 53 -12.80 2.92 -10.29
N GLY A 54 -12.85 3.48 -9.09
CA GLY A 54 -14.11 3.51 -8.31
C GLY A 54 -14.36 2.27 -7.45
N ALA A 55 -13.52 1.23 -7.50
CA ALA A 55 -13.66 0.00 -6.71
C ALA A 55 -13.60 0.19 -5.18
N GLY A 56 -13.15 1.37 -4.70
CA GLY A 56 -13.03 1.64 -3.26
C GLY A 56 -11.61 1.61 -2.71
N LYS A 57 -10.57 1.40 -3.53
CA LYS A 57 -9.15 1.26 -3.11
C LYS A 57 -8.67 2.42 -2.23
N THR A 58 -8.79 3.66 -2.72
CA THR A 58 -8.43 4.87 -1.96
C THR A 58 -9.27 5.03 -0.70
N THR A 59 -10.57 4.68 -0.75
CA THR A 59 -11.46 4.72 0.43
C THR A 59 -10.97 3.75 1.49
N LEU A 60 -10.63 2.52 1.11
CA LEU A 60 -10.08 1.52 2.00
C LEU A 60 -8.79 2.01 2.65
N LEU A 61 -7.80 2.46 1.85
CA LEU A 61 -6.54 2.96 2.37
C LEU A 61 -6.73 4.17 3.30
N SER A 62 -7.65 5.10 2.98
CA SER A 62 -7.95 6.26 3.82
C SER A 62 -8.53 5.87 5.18
N ILE A 63 -9.35 4.82 5.24
CA ILE A 63 -9.88 4.30 6.52
C ILE A 63 -8.75 3.63 7.31
N LEU A 64 -7.92 2.81 6.65
CA LEU A 64 -6.77 2.17 7.30
C LEU A 64 -5.79 3.21 7.87
N ALA A 65 -5.60 4.32 7.16
CA ALA A 65 -4.78 5.45 7.61
C ALA A 65 -5.40 6.25 8.78
N GLY A 66 -6.69 6.03 9.07
CA GLY A 66 -7.43 6.82 10.06
C GLY A 66 -7.80 8.23 9.61
N VAL A 67 -7.72 8.51 8.31
CA VAL A 67 -8.14 9.79 7.70
C VAL A 67 -9.66 9.82 7.50
N LEU A 68 -10.26 8.65 7.34
CA LEU A 68 -11.69 8.48 7.11
C LEU A 68 -12.26 7.45 8.08
N GLU A 69 -13.37 7.78 8.74
CA GLU A 69 -14.07 6.86 9.61
C GLU A 69 -14.93 5.86 8.79
N PRO A 70 -14.96 4.58 9.14
CA PRO A 70 -15.89 3.62 8.54
C PRO A 70 -17.33 3.93 8.96
N THR A 71 -18.30 3.43 8.21
CA THR A 71 -19.72 3.46 8.61
C THR A 71 -20.03 2.29 9.55
N ASP A 72 -19.40 1.12 9.31
CA ASP A 72 -19.52 -0.08 10.13
C ASP A 72 -18.23 -0.91 10.01
N GLY A 73 -18.06 -1.89 10.90
CA GLY A 73 -16.86 -2.70 10.99
C GLY A 73 -15.73 -1.98 11.72
N HIS A 74 -14.56 -2.62 11.77
CA HIS A 74 -13.42 -2.05 12.48
C HIS A 74 -12.09 -2.50 11.91
N VAL A 75 -11.07 -1.67 12.17
CA VAL A 75 -9.66 -1.93 11.88
C VAL A 75 -8.92 -2.11 13.18
N THR A 76 -8.25 -3.26 13.33
CA THR A 76 -7.37 -3.53 14.47
C THR A 76 -5.93 -3.44 14.01
N ARG A 77 -5.14 -2.65 14.69
CA ARG A 77 -3.69 -2.48 14.47
C ARG A 77 -2.93 -2.59 15.77
N SER A 78 -1.66 -2.91 15.72
CA SER A 78 -0.82 -2.91 16.92
C SER A 78 -0.77 -1.50 17.53
N PRO A 79 -1.15 -1.32 18.79
CA PRO A 79 -1.28 0.01 19.42
C PRO A 79 0.05 0.76 19.54
N ASN A 80 1.17 0.03 19.57
CA ASN A 80 2.51 0.59 19.80
C ASN A 80 3.36 0.69 18.51
N ARG A 81 2.75 0.49 17.34
CA ARG A 81 3.46 0.55 16.06
C ARG A 81 2.77 1.56 15.14
N PRO A 82 3.50 2.60 14.71
CA PRO A 82 2.95 3.61 13.82
C PRO A 82 2.58 2.99 12.47
N LEU A 83 1.67 3.67 11.78
CA LEU A 83 1.26 3.38 10.42
C LEU A 83 1.67 4.55 9.55
N GLY A 84 2.37 4.28 8.45
CA GLY A 84 2.75 5.28 7.46
C GLY A 84 1.68 5.41 6.38
N TRP A 85 1.38 6.64 5.96
CA TRP A 85 0.43 6.92 4.90
C TRP A 85 1.03 7.80 3.81
N VAL A 86 0.97 7.32 2.58
CA VAL A 86 1.45 8.00 1.37
C VAL A 86 0.27 8.14 0.40
N PRO A 87 -0.42 9.29 0.41
CA PRO A 87 -1.56 9.53 -0.46
C PRO A 87 -1.13 9.69 -1.92
N GLN A 88 -2.05 9.43 -2.85
CA GLN A 88 -1.84 9.60 -4.29
C GLN A 88 -1.42 11.04 -4.64
N GLN A 89 -2.06 12.02 -4.00
CA GLN A 89 -1.68 13.42 -4.14
C GLN A 89 -0.84 13.84 -2.93
N PRO A 90 0.48 14.07 -3.11
CA PRO A 90 1.34 14.47 -2.00
C PRO A 90 0.92 15.77 -1.34
N ALA A 91 0.76 15.78 -0.02
CA ALA A 91 0.49 16.99 0.77
C ALA A 91 1.79 17.75 1.08
N LEU A 92 2.59 18.07 0.06
CA LEU A 92 3.89 18.71 0.20
C LEU A 92 3.79 20.24 0.14
N TYR A 93 4.54 20.90 1.00
CA TYR A 93 4.69 22.35 0.96
C TYR A 93 5.69 22.74 -0.13
N SER A 94 5.18 23.19 -1.26
CA SER A 94 5.97 23.43 -2.48
C SER A 94 7.08 24.48 -2.32
N LYS A 95 6.90 25.47 -1.44
CA LYS A 95 7.87 26.54 -1.17
C LYS A 95 8.96 26.14 -0.17
N LEU A 96 8.73 25.09 0.61
CA LEU A 96 9.74 24.54 1.51
C LEU A 96 10.70 23.63 0.76
N SER A 97 11.94 23.52 1.25
CA SER A 97 12.91 22.54 0.78
C SER A 97 12.48 21.11 1.19
N VAL A 98 13.18 20.11 0.64
CA VAL A 98 12.98 18.70 1.02
C VAL A 98 13.18 18.52 2.52
N ALA A 99 14.32 18.97 3.07
CA ALA A 99 14.62 18.83 4.49
C ALA A 99 13.61 19.58 5.38
N GLU A 100 13.15 20.77 4.95
CA GLU A 100 12.13 21.52 5.69
C GLU A 100 10.78 20.83 5.69
N ASN A 101 10.37 20.20 4.57
CA ASN A 101 9.16 19.36 4.54
C ASN A 101 9.29 18.19 5.52
N LEU A 102 10.37 17.41 5.44
CA LEU A 102 10.59 16.28 6.33
C LEU A 102 10.59 16.72 7.81
N ARG A 103 11.30 17.81 8.13
CA ARG A 103 11.34 18.37 9.50
C ARG A 103 9.95 18.82 9.99
N PHE A 104 9.15 19.43 9.11
CA PHE A 104 7.79 19.83 9.43
C PHE A 104 6.94 18.63 9.85
N PHE A 105 6.93 17.55 9.02
CA PHE A 105 6.18 16.35 9.32
C PHE A 105 6.74 15.57 10.52
N ALA A 106 8.07 15.50 10.69
CA ALA A 106 8.69 14.87 11.85
C ALA A 106 8.25 15.51 13.17
N ARG A 107 8.10 16.85 13.19
CA ARG A 107 7.58 17.60 14.35
C ARG A 107 6.06 17.37 14.52
N LEU A 108 5.30 17.29 13.44
CA LEU A 108 3.87 17.01 13.48
C LEU A 108 3.60 15.62 14.08
N GLU A 109 4.41 14.63 13.70
CA GLU A 109 4.41 13.26 14.26
C GLU A 109 4.99 13.20 15.69
N ARG A 110 5.49 14.32 16.24
CA ARG A 110 6.07 14.42 17.59
C ARG A 110 7.23 13.46 17.81
N LEU A 111 8.07 13.25 16.81
CA LEU A 111 9.25 12.41 16.94
C LEU A 111 10.21 12.98 17.99
N ALA A 112 10.84 12.10 18.77
CA ALA A 112 11.76 12.51 19.85
C ALA A 112 12.99 13.26 19.31
N ASP A 113 13.52 12.82 18.14
CA ASP A 113 14.62 13.48 17.44
C ASP A 113 14.23 13.70 15.96
N PRO A 114 13.60 14.84 15.63
CA PRO A 114 13.22 15.18 14.28
C PRO A 114 14.41 15.30 13.31
N GLU A 115 15.55 15.81 13.78
CA GLU A 115 16.71 16.03 12.90
C GLU A 115 17.35 14.69 12.49
N GLN A 116 17.52 13.76 13.43
CA GLN A 116 18.00 12.41 13.13
C GLN A 116 17.05 11.68 12.18
N ALA A 117 15.73 11.81 12.36
CA ALA A 117 14.75 11.23 11.45
C ALA A 117 14.84 11.82 10.04
N VAL A 118 15.08 13.13 9.91
CA VAL A 118 15.27 13.79 8.62
C VAL A 118 16.52 13.27 7.92
N GLU A 119 17.67 13.24 8.61
CA GLU A 119 18.94 12.74 8.06
C GLU A 119 18.77 11.29 7.56
N ARG A 120 18.19 10.42 8.38
CA ARG A 120 17.92 9.03 8.01
C ARG A 120 17.07 8.94 6.73
N MET A 121 15.96 9.69 6.67
CA MET A 121 15.06 9.66 5.52
C MET A 121 15.70 10.20 4.24
N LEU A 122 16.53 11.22 4.34
CA LEU A 122 17.29 11.73 3.18
C LEU A 122 18.17 10.63 2.60
N VAL A 123 18.94 9.94 3.46
CA VAL A 123 19.82 8.83 3.05
C VAL A 123 19.01 7.66 2.46
N GLU A 124 18.00 7.16 3.19
CA GLU A 124 17.23 5.99 2.77
C GLU A 124 16.49 6.20 1.43
N THR A 125 16.06 7.44 1.15
CA THR A 125 15.33 7.76 -0.09
C THR A 125 16.22 8.36 -1.18
N GLY A 126 17.53 8.53 -0.94
CA GLY A 126 18.48 9.08 -1.90
C GLY A 126 18.17 10.53 -2.27
N LEU A 127 17.85 11.36 -1.27
CA LEU A 127 17.51 12.78 -1.40
C LEU A 127 18.55 13.72 -0.76
N GLU A 128 19.71 13.20 -0.33
CA GLU A 128 20.76 13.97 0.36
C GLU A 128 21.21 15.18 -0.45
N ASP A 129 21.55 14.95 -1.74
CA ASP A 129 22.01 16.02 -2.65
C ASP A 129 20.91 17.05 -2.97
N ARG A 130 19.68 16.80 -2.57
CA ARG A 130 18.50 17.64 -2.82
C ARG A 130 17.87 18.20 -1.56
N ALA A 131 18.48 17.95 -0.40
CA ALA A 131 17.92 18.34 0.89
C ALA A 131 17.54 19.83 0.97
N GLY A 132 18.33 20.72 0.37
CA GLY A 132 18.08 22.16 0.28
C GLY A 132 17.23 22.61 -0.91
N GLU A 133 16.85 21.70 -1.84
CA GLU A 133 16.07 22.05 -3.03
C GLU A 133 14.59 22.23 -2.68
N GLN A 134 13.97 23.30 -3.17
CA GLN A 134 12.53 23.51 -2.98
C GLN A 134 11.73 22.42 -3.71
N VAL A 135 10.70 21.89 -3.06
CA VAL A 135 9.83 20.82 -3.60
C VAL A 135 9.18 21.23 -4.93
N ALA A 136 8.87 22.51 -5.12
CA ALA A 136 8.34 23.04 -6.38
C ALA A 136 9.25 22.75 -7.59
N ARG A 137 10.56 22.65 -7.38
CA ARG A 137 11.57 22.46 -8.44
C ARG A 137 11.88 20.99 -8.74
N LEU A 138 11.40 20.07 -7.87
CA LEU A 138 11.65 18.65 -8.03
C LEU A 138 10.87 18.06 -9.21
N SER A 139 11.45 17.02 -9.83
CA SER A 139 10.71 16.14 -10.74
C SER A 139 9.58 15.40 -10.01
N GLY A 140 8.58 14.89 -10.75
CA GLY A 140 7.51 14.08 -10.18
C GLY A 140 8.01 12.92 -9.33
N GLY A 141 9.01 12.19 -9.83
CA GLY A 141 9.61 11.08 -9.10
C GLY A 141 10.32 11.48 -7.80
N ASN A 142 11.02 12.62 -7.78
CA ASN A 142 11.63 13.10 -6.54
C ASN A 142 10.58 13.61 -5.55
N ARG A 143 9.49 14.24 -6.01
CA ARG A 143 8.35 14.57 -5.15
C ARG A 143 7.73 13.32 -4.53
N GLN A 144 7.59 12.26 -5.31
CA GLN A 144 7.09 10.97 -4.80
C GLN A 144 8.02 10.37 -3.74
N ARG A 145 9.36 10.47 -3.92
CA ARG A 145 10.31 10.04 -2.89
C ARG A 145 10.18 10.84 -1.60
N VAL A 146 9.98 12.16 -1.67
CA VAL A 146 9.70 13.00 -0.49
C VAL A 146 8.41 12.55 0.20
N ASN A 147 7.36 12.25 -0.57
CA ASN A 147 6.08 11.76 -0.04
C ASN A 147 6.26 10.43 0.71
N ILE A 148 7.02 9.50 0.12
CA ILE A 148 7.35 8.21 0.76
C ILE A 148 8.21 8.41 2.01
N ALA A 149 9.22 9.28 1.94
CA ALA A 149 10.06 9.61 3.10
C ALA A 149 9.24 10.14 4.28
N ILE A 150 8.22 10.97 4.01
CA ILE A 150 7.29 11.44 5.05
C ILE A 150 6.52 10.26 5.67
N GLY A 151 5.98 9.36 4.87
CA GLY A 151 5.27 8.17 5.38
C GLY A 151 6.15 7.23 6.21
N LEU A 152 7.48 7.31 6.07
CA LEU A 152 8.45 6.48 6.78
C LEU A 152 9.07 7.14 8.02
N LEU A 153 8.85 8.44 8.25
CA LEU A 153 9.50 9.20 9.34
C LEU A 153 9.38 8.52 10.71
N ALA A 154 8.21 7.99 11.01
CA ALA A 154 7.92 7.33 12.30
C ALA A 154 8.27 5.83 12.33
N GLU A 155 9.03 5.30 11.37
CA GLU A 155 9.40 3.88 11.27
C GLU A 155 8.19 2.94 11.37
N PRO A 156 7.22 3.06 10.44
CA PRO A 156 5.97 2.34 10.55
C PRO A 156 6.16 0.84 10.38
N SER A 157 5.33 0.06 11.10
CA SER A 157 5.24 -1.39 10.86
C SER A 157 4.41 -1.73 9.63
N VAL A 158 3.51 -0.82 9.23
CA VAL A 158 2.69 -0.91 8.03
C VAL A 158 2.78 0.41 7.27
N LEU A 159 3.16 0.36 6.00
CA LEU A 159 3.18 1.50 5.08
C LEU A 159 2.06 1.33 4.06
N LEU A 160 1.18 2.31 3.97
CA LEU A 160 0.10 2.38 2.99
C LEU A 160 0.50 3.32 1.86
N LEU A 161 0.38 2.87 0.61
CA LEU A 161 0.73 3.62 -0.59
C LEU A 161 -0.48 3.67 -1.54
N ASP A 162 -0.98 4.86 -1.86
CA ASP A 162 -2.08 5.00 -2.82
C ASP A 162 -1.53 5.39 -4.19
N GLU A 163 -1.62 4.46 -5.17
CA GLU A 163 -1.15 4.63 -6.56
C GLU A 163 0.29 5.19 -6.65
N PRO A 164 1.28 4.62 -5.95
CA PRO A 164 2.59 5.26 -5.76
C PRO A 164 3.42 5.37 -7.05
N SER A 165 3.10 4.60 -8.07
CA SER A 165 3.83 4.52 -9.35
C SER A 165 3.17 5.29 -10.50
N ALA A 166 1.97 5.84 -10.31
CA ALA A 166 1.11 6.38 -11.38
C ALA A 166 1.77 7.48 -12.24
N SER A 167 2.67 8.29 -11.66
CA SER A 167 3.34 9.40 -12.35
C SER A 167 4.85 9.18 -12.55
N LEU A 168 5.33 7.95 -12.40
CA LEU A 168 6.73 7.60 -12.49
C LEU A 168 7.10 7.05 -13.87
N ASP A 169 8.28 7.41 -14.36
CA ASP A 169 8.87 6.75 -15.52
C ASP A 169 9.30 5.30 -15.18
N PRO A 170 9.58 4.44 -16.20
CA PRO A 170 9.90 3.04 -15.95
C PRO A 170 11.08 2.81 -15.00
N ARG A 171 12.14 3.65 -15.06
CA ARG A 171 13.31 3.51 -14.18
C ARG A 171 13.00 3.92 -12.74
N GLN A 172 12.20 4.99 -12.57
CA GLN A 172 11.76 5.45 -11.26
C GLN A 172 10.83 4.42 -10.61
N ARG A 173 9.97 3.78 -11.41
CA ARG A 173 9.07 2.72 -10.97
C ARG A 173 9.83 1.49 -10.46
N GLU A 174 10.83 1.03 -11.21
CA GLU A 174 11.66 -0.11 -10.76
C GLU A 174 12.35 0.20 -9.42
N ARG A 175 12.94 1.37 -9.28
CA ARG A 175 13.56 1.80 -8.00
C ARG A 175 12.57 1.89 -6.85
N LEU A 176 11.32 2.30 -7.12
CA LEU A 176 10.26 2.30 -6.10
C LEU A 176 10.00 0.89 -5.58
N TRP A 177 9.88 -0.08 -6.48
CA TRP A 177 9.58 -1.46 -6.09
C TRP A 177 10.78 -2.17 -5.45
N GLU A 178 12.00 -1.92 -5.89
CA GLU A 178 13.22 -2.35 -5.19
C GLU A 178 13.26 -1.81 -3.76
N PHE A 179 12.96 -0.51 -3.59
CA PHE A 179 12.89 0.12 -2.29
C PHE A 179 11.78 -0.48 -1.39
N ALA A 180 10.57 -0.69 -1.93
CA ALA A 180 9.47 -1.32 -1.20
C ALA A 180 9.81 -2.76 -0.77
N GLY A 181 10.47 -3.54 -1.64
CA GLY A 181 10.99 -4.87 -1.31
C GLY A 181 12.01 -4.83 -0.17
N GLY A 182 12.92 -3.85 -0.18
CA GLY A 182 13.86 -3.64 0.92
C GLY A 182 13.19 -3.30 2.26
N LEU A 183 12.04 -2.62 2.24
CA LEU A 183 11.24 -2.39 3.46
C LEU A 183 10.64 -3.69 3.99
N THR A 184 10.09 -4.52 3.11
CA THR A 184 9.49 -5.81 3.53
C THR A 184 10.53 -6.79 4.04
N ASP A 185 11.73 -6.83 3.47
CA ASP A 185 12.85 -7.62 3.97
C ASP A 185 13.28 -7.21 5.40
N ARG A 186 13.06 -5.94 5.78
CA ARG A 186 13.28 -5.41 7.14
C ARG A 186 12.07 -5.58 8.08
N GLY A 187 10.99 -6.21 7.61
CA GLY A 187 9.81 -6.54 8.40
C GLY A 187 8.67 -5.50 8.34
N THR A 188 8.80 -4.42 7.58
CA THR A 188 7.70 -3.48 7.31
C THR A 188 6.73 -4.11 6.33
N THR A 189 5.44 -4.12 6.64
CA THR A 189 4.40 -4.54 5.68
C THR A 189 4.05 -3.37 4.79
N VAL A 190 4.02 -3.57 3.48
CA VAL A 190 3.64 -2.54 2.51
C VAL A 190 2.33 -2.96 1.85
N LEU A 191 1.29 -2.13 2.00
CA LEU A 191 0.02 -2.28 1.30
C LEU A 191 -0.11 -1.14 0.30
N TYR A 192 -0.23 -1.46 -0.98
CA TYR A 192 -0.35 -0.45 -2.02
C TYR A 192 -1.54 -0.68 -2.93
N SER A 193 -2.16 0.40 -3.39
CA SER A 193 -3.15 0.34 -4.46
C SER A 193 -2.48 0.53 -5.81
N THR A 194 -2.98 -0.16 -6.81
CA THR A 194 -2.63 0.08 -8.22
C THR A 194 -3.78 -0.33 -9.15
N HIS A 195 -3.87 0.33 -10.28
CA HIS A 195 -4.69 -0.12 -11.41
C HIS A 195 -3.84 -0.89 -12.44
N ASN A 196 -2.51 -0.94 -12.27
CA ASN A 196 -1.60 -1.69 -13.11
C ASN A 196 -1.44 -3.11 -12.57
N VAL A 197 -2.13 -4.04 -13.21
CA VAL A 197 -2.18 -5.46 -12.81
C VAL A 197 -0.80 -6.13 -12.92
N SER A 198 -0.01 -5.75 -13.94
CA SER A 198 1.35 -6.27 -14.12
C SER A 198 2.31 -5.86 -12.99
N GLU A 199 2.10 -4.72 -12.32
CA GLU A 199 2.87 -4.36 -11.12
C GLU A 199 2.56 -5.29 -9.96
N ALA A 200 1.27 -5.61 -9.76
CA ALA A 200 0.85 -6.52 -8.71
C ALA A 200 1.39 -7.93 -8.92
N GLU A 201 1.40 -8.40 -10.18
CA GLU A 201 1.97 -9.68 -10.57
C GLU A 201 3.47 -9.76 -10.28
N ARG A 202 4.22 -8.73 -10.71
CA ARG A 202 5.68 -8.74 -10.63
C ARG A 202 6.21 -8.57 -9.21
N HIS A 203 5.55 -7.76 -8.40
CA HIS A 203 6.10 -7.29 -7.13
C HIS A 203 5.31 -7.76 -5.91
N GLY A 204 3.99 -8.03 -6.04
CA GLY A 204 3.14 -8.39 -4.91
C GLY A 204 3.34 -9.83 -4.44
N ASP A 205 3.59 -10.02 -3.14
CA ASP A 205 3.53 -11.35 -2.52
C ASP A 205 2.08 -11.87 -2.45
N ARG A 206 1.13 -10.93 -2.37
CA ARG A 206 -0.29 -11.19 -2.26
C ARG A 206 -1.09 -10.09 -2.96
N VAL A 207 -2.23 -10.47 -3.54
CA VAL A 207 -3.17 -9.54 -4.15
C VAL A 207 -4.52 -9.58 -3.44
N LEU A 208 -5.12 -8.41 -3.28
CA LEU A 208 -6.49 -8.18 -2.85
C LEU A 208 -7.24 -7.60 -4.05
N VAL A 209 -8.22 -8.34 -4.59
CA VAL A 209 -9.04 -7.88 -5.71
C VAL A 209 -10.28 -7.20 -5.14
N LEU A 210 -10.41 -5.90 -5.40
CA LEU A 210 -11.53 -5.09 -4.98
C LEU A 210 -12.34 -4.63 -6.21
N ALA A 211 -13.66 -4.85 -6.20
CA ALA A 211 -14.57 -4.33 -7.21
C ALA A 211 -15.90 -3.94 -6.55
N ASP A 212 -16.50 -2.84 -6.99
CA ASP A 212 -17.77 -2.28 -6.47
C ASP A 212 -17.88 -2.21 -4.94
N GLY A 213 -16.73 -2.02 -4.27
CA GLY A 213 -16.65 -1.94 -2.81
C GLY A 213 -16.49 -3.30 -2.11
N GLU A 214 -16.51 -4.41 -2.82
CA GLU A 214 -16.39 -5.76 -2.26
C GLU A 214 -14.97 -6.32 -2.46
N LEU A 215 -14.50 -7.11 -1.50
CA LEU A 215 -13.27 -7.89 -1.61
C LEU A 215 -13.58 -9.24 -2.25
N LEU A 216 -13.32 -9.36 -3.55
CA LEU A 216 -13.66 -10.56 -4.32
C LEU A 216 -12.63 -11.68 -4.19
N PHE A 217 -11.37 -11.33 -3.94
CA PHE A 217 -10.27 -12.30 -3.83
C PHE A 217 -9.17 -11.80 -2.90
N SER A 218 -8.50 -12.74 -2.27
CA SER A 218 -7.34 -12.50 -1.41
C SER A 218 -6.40 -13.70 -1.44
N GLY A 219 -5.28 -13.58 -2.14
CA GLY A 219 -4.32 -14.68 -2.32
C GLY A 219 -3.11 -14.28 -3.14
N SER A 220 -2.27 -15.25 -3.53
CA SER A 220 -1.18 -15.00 -4.47
C SER A 220 -1.72 -14.84 -5.90
N THR A 221 -0.92 -14.22 -6.79
CA THR A 221 -1.24 -14.10 -8.23
C THR A 221 -1.49 -15.46 -8.86
N ALA A 222 -0.62 -16.44 -8.58
CA ALA A 222 -0.79 -17.82 -9.04
C ALA A 222 -2.08 -18.51 -8.50
N ALA A 223 -2.59 -18.11 -7.36
CA ALA A 223 -3.86 -18.63 -6.86
C ALA A 223 -5.05 -18.01 -7.60
N LEU A 224 -4.97 -16.73 -7.99
CA LEU A 224 -5.98 -16.07 -8.80
C LEU A 224 -6.06 -16.71 -10.20
N GLU A 225 -4.92 -16.94 -10.85
CA GLU A 225 -4.83 -17.62 -12.14
C GLU A 225 -5.51 -18.99 -12.12
N ARG A 226 -5.21 -19.81 -11.10
CA ARG A 226 -5.87 -21.13 -10.92
C ARG A 226 -7.38 -21.02 -10.76
N THR A 227 -7.86 -20.04 -9.99
CA THR A 227 -9.30 -19.84 -9.79
C THR A 227 -10.04 -19.55 -11.10
N VAL A 228 -9.36 -18.89 -12.04
CA VAL A 228 -9.91 -18.62 -13.38
C VAL A 228 -9.82 -19.84 -14.28
N ALA A 229 -8.69 -20.55 -14.26
CA ALA A 229 -8.47 -21.75 -15.09
C ALA A 229 -9.44 -22.88 -14.76
N ASP A 230 -9.81 -23.08 -13.50
CA ASP A 230 -10.78 -24.08 -13.06
C ASP A 230 -12.23 -23.77 -13.52
N GLY A 231 -12.50 -22.55 -13.97
CA GLY A 231 -13.85 -22.08 -14.42
C GLY A 231 -14.05 -21.98 -15.93
N ASP A 232 -12.99 -22.16 -16.74
CA ASP A 232 -13.06 -22.01 -18.21
C ASP A 232 -12.09 -23.03 -18.85
N ASP A 233 -12.43 -23.62 -20.02
CA ASP A 233 -11.54 -24.48 -20.82
C ASP A 233 -10.32 -23.67 -21.35
N GLY A 234 -9.57 -23.05 -20.42
CA GLY A 234 -8.67 -21.96 -20.63
C GLY A 234 -7.33 -22.36 -21.23
N ASP A 235 -6.91 -21.59 -22.21
CA ASP A 235 -5.58 -21.53 -22.76
C ASP A 235 -4.54 -21.29 -21.63
N PRO A 236 -3.60 -22.23 -21.40
CA PRO A 236 -2.57 -22.09 -20.36
C PRO A 236 -1.55 -20.95 -20.61
N ALA A 237 -1.69 -20.21 -21.72
CA ALA A 237 -0.84 -19.07 -22.10
C ALA A 237 -1.43 -17.71 -21.69
N ARG A 238 -2.52 -17.66 -20.90
CA ARG A 238 -3.09 -16.39 -20.43
C ARG A 238 -2.15 -15.75 -19.40
N ASP A 239 -1.77 -14.49 -19.65
CA ASP A 239 -1.08 -13.68 -18.67
C ASP A 239 -2.00 -13.30 -17.50
N PHE A 240 -1.42 -12.84 -16.39
CA PHE A 240 -2.16 -12.50 -15.17
C PHE A 240 -3.22 -11.39 -15.42
N GLU A 241 -2.98 -10.47 -16.35
CA GLU A 241 -3.93 -9.42 -16.70
C GLU A 241 -5.20 -9.99 -17.35
N ALA A 242 -5.05 -10.94 -18.28
CA ALA A 242 -6.18 -11.63 -18.90
C ALA A 242 -6.96 -12.47 -17.87
N ALA A 243 -6.26 -13.13 -16.94
CA ALA A 243 -6.88 -13.86 -15.84
C ALA A 243 -7.67 -12.91 -14.92
N PHE A 244 -7.12 -11.77 -14.56
CA PHE A 244 -7.81 -10.76 -13.75
C PHE A 244 -9.08 -10.23 -14.43
N VAL A 245 -9.03 -9.90 -15.72
CA VAL A 245 -10.21 -9.44 -16.48
C VAL A 245 -11.27 -10.53 -16.55
N SER A 246 -10.88 -11.78 -16.80
CA SER A 246 -11.79 -12.93 -16.82
C SER A 246 -12.44 -13.15 -15.46
N PHE A 247 -11.65 -13.04 -14.37
CA PHE A 247 -12.15 -13.15 -12.99
C PHE A 247 -13.24 -12.12 -12.70
N LEU A 248 -13.02 -10.85 -13.06
CA LEU A 248 -14.02 -9.79 -12.87
C LEU A 248 -15.30 -10.07 -13.65
N ARG A 249 -15.19 -10.46 -14.94
CA ARG A 249 -16.35 -10.80 -15.78
C ARG A 249 -17.16 -11.96 -15.22
N GLN A 250 -16.52 -13.01 -14.72
CA GLN A 250 -17.21 -14.17 -14.10
C GLN A 250 -17.97 -13.77 -12.83
N ARG A 251 -17.57 -12.67 -12.19
CA ARG A 251 -18.22 -12.14 -10.98
C ARG A 251 -19.23 -11.02 -11.26
N GLY A 252 -19.45 -10.67 -12.53
CA GLY A 252 -20.45 -9.68 -12.96
C GLY A 252 -19.94 -8.21 -12.91
N HIS A 253 -18.62 -8.04 -12.91
CA HIS A 253 -17.95 -6.73 -12.88
C HIS A 253 -17.25 -6.35 -14.18
#